data_62cc3021425cc4e05dc9ce69985544cd
#
_entry.id   62cc3021425cc4e05dc9ce69985544cd
#
_cell.length_a   1.000
_cell.length_b   1.000
_cell.length_c   1.000
_cell.angle_alpha   90.00
_cell.angle_beta   90.00
_cell.angle_gamma   90.00
#
_symmetry.space_group_name_H-M   'P 1'
#
loop_
_entity.id
_entity.type
_entity.pdbx_description
1 polymer ?
#
loop_
_entity_poly.entity_id
_entity_poly.type
_entity_poly.pdbx_seq_one_letter_code
_entity_poly.pdbx_strand_id
1 'polypeptide(L)'
;MSLVGAGARLIEVAGGRTLAGPELTAEVARAGEALDGLPRGVLFARMSLDLDSVLTYLGAFESGRAIALIDTALDADVLAALVARFRPGAVLAAPDAEAPAGYTVSGSTWVRSSADGVEPHPDLALLLPTSGSTGNPKLVRLSREAVLSNASAIADVLHIDADEVAPTCLPLHYSYGLSVLNSHLVRGATVVIEPSGILGRDFWDAVNTHGVTSLAGVPYHYEMLRRLKFDPAKYPTLRTLTQAGGRLREELIVDFDARMRAVGGRFYVMYGQTEAAPRMTTLPAERLADKPGSAGPALPGGSFSVRRDDGSETTHPKIVGEVVYRGPNVMMGYADDESGLANGDEYGGVLATGDLGYLDADGFLYLTGRLKRIGKVFGNRVSLDDLEQAVRAAEVGIDVVAAVPAGDKVVLFAEGADSLICKDAARALSERLHLHTSGFDVRPIETVPLLASGKIDYRRLEATI
;
A
#
# COMPACT_ATOMS: atom_id res chain seq x y z
N MET A 1 21.46 -5.60 -10.20
CA MET A 1 21.29 -4.40 -9.34
C MET A 1 20.84 -4.88 -7.97
N SER A 2 21.32 -4.28 -6.87
CA SER A 2 20.97 -4.61 -5.48
C SER A 2 19.97 -3.58 -4.94
N LEU A 3 19.13 -3.99 -3.98
CA LEU A 3 18.29 -3.05 -3.22
C LEU A 3 19.12 -2.22 -2.24
N VAL A 4 20.28 -2.75 -1.81
CA VAL A 4 21.16 -2.04 -0.86
C VAL A 4 22.21 -1.28 -1.67
N GLY A 5 21.97 0.02 -1.85
CA GLY A 5 22.91 0.94 -2.50
C GLY A 5 24.15 1.23 -1.64
N ALA A 6 25.23 1.67 -2.28
CA ALA A 6 26.43 2.09 -1.57
C ALA A 6 26.11 3.24 -0.60
N GLY A 7 26.50 3.09 0.66
CA GLY A 7 26.23 4.09 1.72
C GLY A 7 24.91 3.91 2.45
N ALA A 8 24.04 2.97 2.03
CA ALA A 8 22.77 2.68 2.70
C ALA A 8 22.96 2.45 4.20
N ARG A 9 21.99 2.94 4.98
CA ARG A 9 22.02 2.88 6.43
C ARG A 9 20.67 2.48 7.01
N LEU A 10 20.69 1.59 8.00
CA LEU A 10 19.54 1.23 8.82
C LEU A 10 19.79 1.64 10.26
N ILE A 11 18.83 2.29 10.89
CA ILE A 11 18.86 2.70 12.30
C ILE A 11 17.62 2.11 12.97
N GLU A 12 17.80 1.22 13.93
CA GLU A 12 16.74 0.70 14.76
C GLU A 12 16.66 1.51 16.06
N VAL A 13 15.56 2.22 16.26
CA VAL A 13 15.39 3.11 17.43
C VAL A 13 15.27 2.30 18.72
N ALA A 14 14.42 1.27 18.73
CA ALA A 14 14.12 0.47 19.92
C ALA A 14 15.36 -0.27 20.44
N GLY A 15 16.19 -0.85 19.55
CA GLY A 15 17.40 -1.60 19.91
C GLY A 15 18.66 -0.75 19.95
N GLY A 16 18.62 0.52 19.51
CA GLY A 16 19.80 1.39 19.39
C GLY A 16 20.85 0.89 18.39
N ARG A 17 20.49 -0.05 17.51
CA ARG A 17 21.40 -0.64 16.51
C ARG A 17 21.48 0.23 15.27
N THR A 18 22.67 0.39 14.74
CA THR A 18 22.89 1.05 13.46
C THR A 18 23.77 0.17 12.58
N LEU A 19 23.34 -0.08 11.35
CA LEU A 19 24.10 -0.79 10.33
C LEU A 19 24.29 0.11 9.12
N ALA A 20 25.50 0.19 8.58
CA ALA A 20 25.81 1.05 7.45
C ALA A 20 26.91 0.47 6.56
N GLY A 21 26.88 0.81 5.27
CA GLY A 21 27.94 0.46 4.31
C GLY A 21 28.30 -1.03 4.32
N PRO A 22 29.60 -1.38 4.44
CA PRO A 22 30.05 -2.76 4.42
C PRO A 22 29.46 -3.65 5.52
N GLU A 23 29.18 -3.10 6.71
CA GLU A 23 28.57 -3.82 7.82
C GLU A 23 27.14 -4.22 7.46
N LEU A 24 26.33 -3.31 6.93
CA LEU A 24 24.99 -3.62 6.47
C LEU A 24 25.02 -4.70 5.37
N THR A 25 25.92 -4.55 4.40
CA THR A 25 26.07 -5.56 3.34
C THR A 25 26.42 -6.94 3.89
N ALA A 26 27.32 -7.01 4.89
CA ALA A 26 27.69 -8.28 5.52
C ALA A 26 26.54 -8.89 6.33
N GLU A 27 25.72 -8.08 7.02
CA GLU A 27 24.55 -8.57 7.76
C GLU A 27 23.46 -9.08 6.81
N VAL A 28 23.22 -8.40 5.69
CA VAL A 28 22.30 -8.85 4.64
C VAL A 28 22.77 -10.18 4.03
N ALA A 29 24.07 -10.31 3.74
CA ALA A 29 24.63 -11.56 3.24
C ALA A 29 24.46 -12.70 4.27
N ARG A 30 24.78 -12.47 5.54
CA ARG A 30 24.56 -13.46 6.62
C ARG A 30 23.08 -13.85 6.76
N ALA A 31 22.16 -12.90 6.65
CA ALA A 31 20.74 -13.20 6.67
C ALA A 31 20.35 -14.10 5.48
N GLY A 32 20.90 -13.85 4.29
CA GLY A 32 20.72 -14.72 3.12
C GLY A 32 21.27 -16.13 3.34
N GLU A 33 22.52 -16.25 3.81
CA GLU A 33 23.17 -17.53 4.10
C GLU A 33 22.38 -18.36 5.15
N ALA A 34 21.78 -17.70 6.14
CA ALA A 34 20.92 -18.38 7.12
C ALA A 34 19.66 -19.01 6.49
N LEU A 35 19.23 -18.55 5.33
CA LEU A 35 18.09 -19.10 4.60
C LEU A 35 18.48 -20.29 3.69
N ASP A 36 19.76 -20.49 3.38
CA ASP A 36 20.21 -21.56 2.47
C ASP A 36 19.97 -22.96 3.06
N GLY A 37 19.99 -23.08 4.38
CA GLY A 37 19.71 -24.35 5.08
C GLY A 37 18.23 -24.73 5.15
N LEU A 38 17.33 -23.84 4.73
CA LEU A 38 15.89 -24.08 4.75
C LEU A 38 15.42 -24.85 3.51
N PRO A 39 14.35 -25.67 3.61
CA PRO A 39 13.80 -26.40 2.46
C PRO A 39 13.51 -25.47 1.28
N ARG A 40 13.61 -26.02 0.07
CA ARG A 40 13.26 -25.31 -1.17
C ARG A 40 11.79 -24.90 -1.14
N GLY A 41 11.45 -23.88 -1.95
CA GLY A 41 10.12 -23.28 -2.03
C GLY A 41 10.10 -21.86 -1.51
N VAL A 42 8.92 -21.24 -1.52
CA VAL A 42 8.72 -19.89 -1.00
C VAL A 42 8.94 -19.85 0.52
N LEU A 43 9.48 -18.74 1.01
CA LEU A 43 9.56 -18.46 2.44
C LEU A 43 8.39 -17.56 2.84
N PHE A 44 7.74 -17.85 3.96
CA PHE A 44 6.81 -16.91 4.60
C PHE A 44 7.54 -16.21 5.75
N ALA A 45 7.55 -14.89 5.76
CA ALA A 45 8.13 -14.10 6.83
C ALA A 45 7.05 -13.22 7.46
N ARG A 46 6.80 -13.40 8.75
CA ARG A 46 5.93 -12.51 9.52
C ARG A 46 6.72 -11.27 9.87
N MET A 47 6.26 -10.12 9.34
CA MET A 47 7.02 -8.88 9.34
C MET A 47 6.60 -7.94 10.45
N SER A 48 7.54 -7.61 11.33
CA SER A 48 7.47 -6.51 12.28
C SER A 48 8.22 -5.28 11.76
N LEU A 49 8.05 -4.13 12.41
CA LEU A 49 8.88 -2.96 12.18
C LEU A 49 10.13 -3.03 13.08
N ASP A 50 11.02 -3.97 12.77
CA ASP A 50 12.30 -4.20 13.45
C ASP A 50 13.40 -4.50 12.43
N LEU A 51 14.65 -4.43 12.89
CA LEU A 51 15.82 -4.61 12.03
C LEU A 51 15.94 -6.05 11.51
N ASP A 52 15.56 -7.04 12.31
CA ASP A 52 15.68 -8.45 11.94
C ASP A 52 14.69 -8.82 10.83
N SER A 53 13.49 -8.27 10.84
CA SER A 53 12.52 -8.37 9.73
C SER A 53 13.06 -7.74 8.45
N VAL A 54 13.66 -6.55 8.54
CA VAL A 54 14.26 -5.87 7.38
C VAL A 54 15.43 -6.70 6.82
N LEU A 55 16.33 -7.20 7.68
CA LEU A 55 17.46 -8.03 7.25
C LEU A 55 16.99 -9.35 6.63
N THR A 56 15.95 -9.97 7.17
CA THR A 56 15.34 -11.20 6.62
C THR A 56 14.82 -10.94 5.20
N TYR A 57 14.09 -9.85 4.98
CA TYR A 57 13.61 -9.48 3.65
C TYR A 57 14.76 -9.22 2.68
N LEU A 58 15.73 -8.38 3.07
CA LEU A 58 16.88 -8.03 2.24
C LEU A 58 17.75 -9.27 1.94
N GLY A 59 17.99 -10.12 2.94
CA GLY A 59 18.75 -11.36 2.78
C GLY A 59 18.08 -12.32 1.79
N ALA A 60 16.76 -12.54 1.89
CA ALA A 60 16.01 -13.34 0.95
C ALA A 60 16.04 -12.74 -0.47
N PHE A 61 15.83 -11.44 -0.59
CA PHE A 61 15.85 -10.75 -1.87
C PHE A 61 17.22 -10.82 -2.54
N GLU A 62 18.31 -10.57 -1.81
CA GLU A 62 19.68 -10.57 -2.39
C GLU A 62 20.18 -11.99 -2.67
N SER A 63 19.82 -13.00 -1.90
CA SER A 63 20.14 -14.41 -2.14
C SER A 63 19.27 -15.07 -3.23
N GLY A 64 18.24 -14.38 -3.74
CA GLY A 64 17.34 -14.91 -4.77
C GLY A 64 16.28 -15.89 -4.24
N ARG A 65 16.02 -15.92 -2.93
CA ARG A 65 14.95 -16.72 -2.32
C ARG A 65 13.61 -15.96 -2.40
N ALA A 66 12.62 -16.57 -3.04
CA ALA A 66 11.26 -16.01 -3.07
C ALA A 66 10.68 -15.93 -1.65
N ILE A 67 10.18 -14.74 -1.26
CA ILE A 67 9.67 -14.49 0.08
C ILE A 67 8.29 -13.83 0.03
N ALA A 68 7.36 -14.32 0.86
CA ALA A 68 6.06 -13.70 1.11
C ALA A 68 6.10 -12.95 2.43
N LEU A 69 5.72 -11.68 2.42
CA LEU A 69 5.68 -10.84 3.62
C LEU A 69 4.27 -10.89 4.21
N ILE A 70 4.18 -11.41 5.43
CA ILE A 70 2.91 -11.68 6.12
C ILE A 70 2.77 -10.77 7.34
N ASP A 71 1.56 -10.29 7.58
CA ASP A 71 1.24 -9.51 8.78
C ASP A 71 1.40 -10.36 10.05
N THR A 72 2.09 -9.84 11.06
CA THR A 72 2.19 -10.48 12.38
C THR A 72 0.86 -10.52 13.13
N ALA A 73 -0.06 -9.62 12.80
CA ALA A 73 -1.41 -9.57 13.38
C ALA A 73 -2.42 -10.51 12.69
N LEU A 74 -1.96 -11.29 11.67
CA LEU A 74 -2.84 -12.23 10.99
C LEU A 74 -3.30 -13.33 11.94
N ASP A 75 -4.60 -13.61 11.96
CA ASP A 75 -5.20 -14.67 12.78
C ASP A 75 -4.53 -16.03 12.51
N ALA A 76 -4.37 -16.83 13.59
CA ALA A 76 -3.67 -18.12 13.52
C ALA A 76 -4.30 -19.09 12.52
N ASP A 77 -5.65 -19.14 12.44
CA ASP A 77 -6.37 -20.00 11.51
C ASP A 77 -6.15 -19.57 10.06
N VAL A 78 -6.09 -18.26 9.79
CA VAL A 78 -5.82 -17.72 8.46
C VAL A 78 -4.36 -18.00 8.06
N LEU A 79 -3.43 -17.85 8.98
CA LEU A 79 -2.03 -18.23 8.74
C LEU A 79 -1.90 -19.72 8.45
N ALA A 80 -2.54 -20.58 9.25
CA ALA A 80 -2.54 -22.03 9.04
C ALA A 80 -3.13 -22.42 7.68
N ALA A 81 -4.23 -21.79 7.26
CA ALA A 81 -4.83 -21.98 5.94
C ALA A 81 -3.89 -21.55 4.79
N LEU A 82 -3.16 -20.43 4.96
CA LEU A 82 -2.16 -20.00 3.99
C LEU A 82 -1.00 -21.00 3.93
N VAL A 83 -0.48 -21.46 5.07
CA VAL A 83 0.59 -22.45 5.14
C VAL A 83 0.18 -23.76 4.47
N ALA A 84 -1.04 -24.25 4.73
CA ALA A 84 -1.55 -25.46 4.11
C ALA A 84 -1.68 -25.34 2.59
N ARG A 85 -2.05 -24.17 2.09
CA ARG A 85 -2.29 -23.89 0.68
C ARG A 85 -1.03 -23.66 -0.14
N PHE A 86 -0.06 -22.93 0.42
CA PHE A 86 1.17 -22.56 -0.27
C PHE A 86 2.37 -23.44 0.09
N ARG A 87 2.28 -24.25 1.11
CA ARG A 87 3.30 -25.16 1.61
C ARG A 87 4.71 -24.55 1.60
N PRO A 88 4.92 -23.36 2.26
CA PRO A 88 6.22 -22.69 2.24
C PRO A 88 7.32 -23.61 2.78
N GLY A 89 8.58 -23.42 2.32
CA GLY A 89 9.72 -24.14 2.84
C GLY A 89 9.92 -23.88 4.34
N ALA A 90 9.65 -22.62 4.75
CA ALA A 90 9.64 -22.23 6.15
C ALA A 90 8.70 -21.05 6.40
N VAL A 91 8.25 -20.91 7.65
CA VAL A 91 7.57 -19.73 8.20
C VAL A 91 8.51 -19.09 9.22
N LEU A 92 9.10 -17.96 8.86
CA LEU A 92 10.03 -17.20 9.69
C LEU A 92 9.26 -16.29 10.66
N ALA A 93 9.79 -16.06 11.85
CA ALA A 93 9.12 -15.37 12.94
C ALA A 93 7.71 -15.95 13.19
N ALA A 94 7.62 -17.28 13.17
CA ALA A 94 6.40 -18.02 13.41
C ALA A 94 5.83 -17.69 14.81
N PRO A 95 4.51 -17.74 15.01
CA PRO A 95 3.94 -17.53 16.34
C PRO A 95 4.40 -18.62 17.30
N ASP A 96 4.44 -18.29 18.61
CA ASP A 96 4.65 -19.27 19.68
C ASP A 96 3.38 -20.13 19.83
N ALA A 97 3.21 -21.06 18.89
CA ALA A 97 2.07 -21.96 18.78
C ALA A 97 2.53 -23.28 18.15
N GLU A 98 1.69 -24.29 18.24
CA GLU A 98 1.93 -25.58 17.59
C GLU A 98 2.04 -25.41 16.05
N ALA A 99 3.10 -25.99 15.48
CA ALA A 99 3.30 -25.92 14.04
C ALA A 99 2.21 -26.74 13.31
N PRO A 100 1.74 -26.27 12.14
CA PRO A 100 0.79 -27.05 11.33
C PRO A 100 1.34 -28.41 10.94
N ALA A 101 0.45 -29.34 10.61
CA ALA A 101 0.83 -30.67 10.13
C ALA A 101 1.84 -30.59 8.97
N GLY A 102 2.92 -31.38 9.04
CA GLY A 102 3.99 -31.36 8.03
C GLY A 102 5.10 -30.34 8.31
N TYR A 103 5.04 -29.63 9.44
CA TYR A 103 6.09 -28.70 9.89
C TYR A 103 6.65 -29.09 11.26
N THR A 104 7.91 -28.74 11.49
CA THR A 104 8.59 -28.87 12.78
C THR A 104 9.03 -27.49 13.26
N VAL A 105 9.03 -27.28 14.58
CA VAL A 105 9.50 -26.03 15.20
C VAL A 105 11.02 -26.07 15.34
N SER A 106 11.68 -25.02 14.87
CA SER A 106 13.11 -24.77 15.06
C SER A 106 13.32 -23.31 15.51
N GLY A 107 13.47 -23.08 16.80
CA GLY A 107 13.45 -21.72 17.37
C GLY A 107 12.11 -21.03 17.08
N SER A 108 12.15 -19.83 16.52
CA SER A 108 10.98 -19.06 16.07
C SER A 108 10.60 -19.35 14.61
N THR A 109 10.95 -20.52 14.07
CA THR A 109 10.71 -20.88 12.67
C THR A 109 9.95 -22.20 12.60
N TRP A 110 8.89 -22.26 11.80
CA TRP A 110 8.30 -23.52 11.37
C TRP A 110 8.99 -23.96 10.08
N VAL A 111 9.59 -25.15 10.07
CA VAL A 111 10.32 -25.70 8.94
C VAL A 111 9.55 -26.87 8.36
N ARG A 112 9.31 -26.87 7.05
CA ARG A 112 8.63 -27.99 6.38
C ARG A 112 9.45 -29.27 6.49
N SER A 113 8.80 -30.36 6.92
CA SER A 113 9.48 -31.65 7.16
C SER A 113 9.75 -32.43 5.87
N SER A 114 9.04 -32.13 4.78
CA SER A 114 9.16 -32.82 3.49
C SER A 114 9.96 -32.00 2.46
N ALA A 115 10.59 -32.67 1.52
CA ALA A 115 11.37 -32.03 0.45
C ALA A 115 10.56 -31.75 -0.84
N ASP A 116 9.26 -32.10 -0.86
CA ASP A 116 8.41 -32.15 -2.04
C ASP A 116 7.69 -30.81 -2.37
N GLY A 117 8.23 -29.68 -1.98
CA GLY A 117 7.64 -28.36 -2.29
C GLY A 117 7.88 -27.92 -3.72
N VAL A 118 6.96 -27.09 -4.23
CA VAL A 118 7.08 -26.46 -5.54
C VAL A 118 8.26 -25.48 -5.54
N GLU A 119 9.12 -25.58 -6.56
CA GLU A 119 10.19 -24.61 -6.80
C GLU A 119 9.57 -23.35 -7.39
N PRO A 120 9.74 -22.17 -6.77
CA PRO A 120 9.26 -20.92 -7.33
C PRO A 120 9.93 -20.61 -8.66
N HIS A 121 9.21 -19.88 -9.53
CA HIS A 121 9.81 -19.38 -10.78
C HIS A 121 11.09 -18.58 -10.47
N PRO A 122 12.19 -18.72 -11.23
CA PRO A 122 13.47 -18.09 -10.92
C PRO A 122 13.43 -16.56 -10.85
N ASP A 123 12.50 -15.91 -11.56
CA ASP A 123 12.33 -14.46 -11.50
C ASP A 123 11.47 -14.01 -10.30
N LEU A 124 10.75 -14.92 -9.65
CA LEU A 124 9.89 -14.59 -8.51
C LEU A 124 10.76 -14.25 -7.30
N ALA A 125 10.64 -13.02 -6.82
CA ALA A 125 11.38 -12.54 -5.66
C ALA A 125 10.49 -12.25 -4.45
N LEU A 126 9.32 -11.67 -4.67
CA LEU A 126 8.47 -11.14 -3.61
C LEU A 126 7.01 -11.51 -3.83
N LEU A 127 6.34 -11.91 -2.74
CA LEU A 127 4.89 -12.10 -2.72
C LEU A 127 4.28 -11.21 -1.64
N LEU A 128 3.21 -10.52 -2.02
CA LEU A 128 2.45 -9.68 -1.11
C LEU A 128 0.97 -10.08 -1.11
N PRO A 129 0.35 -10.24 0.06
CA PRO A 129 -1.07 -10.53 0.13
C PRO A 129 -1.89 -9.33 -0.35
N THR A 130 -2.94 -9.59 -1.12
CA THR A 130 -3.95 -8.58 -1.39
C THR A 130 -5.08 -8.66 -0.37
N SER A 131 -5.67 -7.53 -0.05
CA SER A 131 -6.89 -7.43 0.75
C SER A 131 -8.15 -7.91 -0.02
N GLY A 132 -7.99 -8.94 -0.87
CA GLY A 132 -9.05 -9.43 -1.77
C GLY A 132 -10.39 -9.64 -1.07
N SER A 133 -11.52 -9.40 -1.77
CA SER A 133 -12.89 -9.44 -1.26
C SER A 133 -13.41 -10.82 -0.82
N THR A 134 -12.66 -11.90 -1.02
CA THR A 134 -13.17 -13.29 -0.90
C THR A 134 -12.79 -14.04 0.39
N GLY A 135 -12.16 -13.38 1.38
CA GLY A 135 -11.75 -14.08 2.64
C GLY A 135 -10.50 -14.97 2.50
N ASN A 136 -10.08 -15.26 1.28
CA ASN A 136 -8.93 -16.09 0.95
C ASN A 136 -7.91 -15.25 0.17
N PRO A 137 -6.90 -14.63 0.82
CA PRO A 137 -6.01 -13.70 0.17
C PRO A 137 -5.19 -14.41 -0.92
N LYS A 138 -5.22 -13.85 -2.12
CA LYS A 138 -4.28 -14.20 -3.19
C LYS A 138 -2.95 -13.51 -2.93
N LEU A 139 -1.86 -14.13 -3.33
CA LEU A 139 -0.55 -13.52 -3.29
C LEU A 139 -0.21 -12.93 -4.66
N VAL A 140 0.13 -11.65 -4.69
CA VAL A 140 0.70 -10.98 -5.86
C VAL A 140 2.14 -11.44 -6.02
N ARG A 141 2.49 -11.96 -7.19
CA ARG A 141 3.85 -12.42 -7.54
C ARG A 141 4.61 -11.28 -8.21
N LEU A 142 5.69 -10.83 -7.59
CA LEU A 142 6.53 -9.75 -8.07
C LEU A 142 7.91 -10.28 -8.42
N SER A 143 8.38 -9.95 -9.62
CA SER A 143 9.74 -10.29 -10.04
C SER A 143 10.77 -9.38 -9.36
N ARG A 144 12.02 -9.83 -9.31
CA ARG A 144 13.14 -9.00 -8.86
C ARG A 144 13.24 -7.71 -9.67
N GLU A 145 13.04 -7.79 -10.97
CA GLU A 145 13.05 -6.63 -11.87
C GLU A 145 11.93 -5.64 -11.53
N ALA A 146 10.72 -6.13 -11.30
CA ALA A 146 9.58 -5.29 -10.95
C ALA A 146 9.82 -4.50 -9.65
N VAL A 147 10.39 -5.14 -8.64
CA VAL A 147 10.72 -4.47 -7.36
C VAL A 147 11.81 -3.42 -7.55
N LEU A 148 12.90 -3.75 -8.23
CA LEU A 148 14.05 -2.85 -8.44
C LEU A 148 13.71 -1.67 -9.34
N SER A 149 13.00 -1.90 -10.46
CA SER A 149 12.59 -0.85 -11.38
C SER A 149 11.65 0.14 -10.68
N ASN A 150 10.70 -0.36 -9.88
CA ASN A 150 9.79 0.51 -9.14
C ASN A 150 10.52 1.31 -8.06
N ALA A 151 11.41 0.68 -7.27
CA ALA A 151 12.21 1.37 -6.27
C ALA A 151 13.04 2.51 -6.88
N SER A 152 13.69 2.24 -8.02
CA SER A 152 14.49 3.24 -8.73
C SER A 152 13.64 4.37 -9.30
N ALA A 153 12.51 4.05 -9.94
CA ALA A 153 11.61 5.05 -10.51
C ALA A 153 10.97 5.95 -9.44
N ILE A 154 10.63 5.39 -8.27
CA ILE A 154 10.15 6.18 -7.11
C ILE A 154 11.25 7.13 -6.66
N ALA A 155 12.47 6.63 -6.51
CA ALA A 155 13.60 7.45 -6.06
C ALA A 155 13.89 8.60 -7.02
N ASP A 156 13.80 8.38 -8.34
CA ASP A 156 14.01 9.41 -9.35
C ASP A 156 12.97 10.54 -9.24
N VAL A 157 11.66 10.20 -9.18
CA VAL A 157 10.60 11.22 -9.18
C VAL A 157 10.43 11.95 -7.84
N LEU A 158 10.86 11.34 -6.73
CA LEU A 158 10.88 11.97 -5.42
C LEU A 158 12.23 12.66 -5.11
N HIS A 159 13.19 12.52 -6.01
CA HIS A 159 14.56 13.05 -5.85
C HIS A 159 15.26 12.51 -4.59
N ILE A 160 15.09 11.22 -4.32
CA ILE A 160 15.74 10.54 -3.20
C ILE A 160 17.22 10.35 -3.55
N ASP A 161 18.08 10.82 -2.70
CA ASP A 161 19.53 10.66 -2.75
C ASP A 161 20.07 10.05 -1.44
N ALA A 162 21.40 9.95 -1.31
CA ALA A 162 22.04 9.35 -0.14
C ALA A 162 21.86 10.16 1.15
N ASP A 163 21.52 11.44 1.06
CA ASP A 163 21.31 12.33 2.21
C ASP A 163 19.89 12.28 2.76
N GLU A 164 18.98 11.53 2.08
CA GLU A 164 17.60 11.35 2.55
C GLU A 164 17.54 10.40 3.77
N VAL A 165 16.66 10.74 4.68
CA VAL A 165 16.37 9.95 5.89
C VAL A 165 14.85 9.74 5.98
N ALA A 166 14.41 8.50 5.88
CA ALA A 166 12.99 8.15 5.98
C ALA A 166 12.71 7.19 7.14
N PRO A 167 11.64 7.40 7.94
CA PRO A 167 11.23 6.44 8.95
C PRO A 167 10.29 5.39 8.35
N THR A 168 10.20 4.23 9.01
CA THR A 168 9.19 3.22 8.72
C THR A 168 7.86 3.60 9.37
N CYS A 169 7.03 4.41 8.70
CA CYS A 169 5.72 4.78 9.23
C CYS A 169 4.57 3.86 8.78
N LEU A 170 4.86 2.89 7.96
CA LEU A 170 3.89 1.95 7.39
C LEU A 170 4.44 0.52 7.49
N PRO A 171 3.56 -0.51 7.68
CA PRO A 171 4.00 -1.90 7.78
C PRO A 171 4.80 -2.38 6.56
N LEU A 172 5.79 -3.25 6.78
CA LEU A 172 6.63 -3.80 5.70
C LEU A 172 5.90 -4.83 4.81
N HIS A 173 4.87 -5.51 5.32
CA HIS A 173 3.99 -6.37 4.51
C HIS A 173 3.01 -5.57 3.64
N TYR A 174 2.91 -4.27 3.84
CA TYR A 174 2.15 -3.35 3.00
C TYR A 174 3.04 -2.78 1.90
N SER A 175 2.66 -2.97 0.64
CA SER A 175 3.47 -2.61 -0.52
C SER A 175 3.94 -1.14 -0.52
N TYR A 176 3.15 -0.19 0.02
CA TYR A 176 3.57 1.20 0.15
C TYR A 176 4.69 1.37 1.19
N GLY A 177 4.55 0.78 2.37
CA GLY A 177 5.60 0.81 3.40
C GLY A 177 6.90 0.20 2.90
N LEU A 178 6.80 -0.98 2.26
CA LEU A 178 7.95 -1.63 1.66
C LEU A 178 8.60 -0.79 0.56
N SER A 179 7.81 -0.06 -0.25
CA SER A 179 8.34 0.80 -1.31
C SER A 179 9.15 1.98 -0.75
N VAL A 180 8.83 2.48 0.45
CA VAL A 180 9.64 3.50 1.14
C VAL A 180 11.00 2.93 1.50
N LEU A 181 11.05 1.75 2.12
CA LEU A 181 12.31 1.05 2.42
C LEU A 181 13.15 0.87 1.15
N ASN A 182 12.57 0.28 0.10
CA ASN A 182 13.27 -0.06 -1.12
C ASN A 182 13.81 1.16 -1.86
N SER A 183 12.99 2.22 -2.01
CA SER A 183 13.38 3.43 -2.76
C SER A 183 14.49 4.24 -2.07
N HIS A 184 14.55 4.22 -0.74
CA HIS A 184 15.62 4.87 0.01
C HIS A 184 16.90 4.03 -0.01
N LEU A 185 16.81 2.73 0.27
CA LEU A 185 18.00 1.88 0.31
C LEU A 185 18.69 1.75 -1.04
N VAL A 186 17.96 1.71 -2.16
CA VAL A 186 18.56 1.62 -3.51
C VAL A 186 19.40 2.84 -3.87
N ARG A 187 19.15 4.00 -3.22
CA ARG A 187 19.94 5.24 -3.37
C ARG A 187 21.01 5.45 -2.31
N GLY A 188 21.20 4.48 -1.42
CA GLY A 188 22.17 4.61 -0.34
C GLY A 188 21.71 5.53 0.80
N ALA A 189 20.43 5.84 0.87
CA ALA A 189 19.82 6.68 1.89
C ALA A 189 19.68 5.95 3.24
N THR A 190 19.28 6.70 4.27
CA THR A 190 19.05 6.16 5.61
C THR A 190 17.59 5.81 5.83
N VAL A 191 17.33 4.64 6.41
CA VAL A 191 15.99 4.26 6.90
C VAL A 191 16.03 4.08 8.42
N VAL A 192 15.14 4.80 9.11
CA VAL A 192 14.96 4.74 10.57
C VAL A 192 13.79 3.82 10.87
N ILE A 193 14.07 2.73 11.57
CA ILE A 193 13.08 1.72 11.95
C ILE A 193 12.49 2.12 13.29
N GLU A 194 11.24 2.58 13.27
CA GLU A 194 10.51 3.09 14.44
C GLU A 194 9.07 2.51 14.45
N PRO A 195 8.74 1.64 15.40
CA PRO A 195 7.48 0.90 15.41
C PRO A 195 6.28 1.67 15.98
N SER A 196 6.47 2.79 16.70
CA SER A 196 5.37 3.50 17.38
C SER A 196 4.41 4.22 16.42
N GLY A 197 4.86 4.43 15.17
CA GLY A 197 4.06 5.03 14.10
C GLY A 197 3.78 6.53 14.29
N ILE A 198 3.27 7.16 13.25
CA ILE A 198 3.13 8.63 13.09
C ILE A 198 2.26 9.30 14.17
N LEU A 199 1.46 8.55 14.93
CA LEU A 199 0.65 9.07 16.04
C LEU A 199 1.37 8.98 17.38
N GLY A 200 2.46 8.24 17.47
CA GLY A 200 3.26 8.06 18.68
C GLY A 200 4.20 9.23 18.95
N ARG A 201 4.40 9.56 20.23
CA ARG A 201 5.36 10.61 20.62
C ARG A 201 6.78 10.19 20.25
N ASP A 202 7.14 8.94 20.52
CA ASP A 202 8.49 8.39 20.28
C ASP A 202 8.87 8.49 18.80
N PHE A 203 7.88 8.36 17.90
CA PHE A 203 8.06 8.58 16.47
C PHE A 203 8.58 10.00 16.18
N TRP A 204 7.97 11.03 16.77
CA TRP A 204 8.37 12.42 16.53
C TRP A 204 9.68 12.79 17.22
N ASP A 205 9.99 12.15 18.34
CA ASP A 205 11.30 12.26 18.99
C ASP A 205 12.39 11.64 18.09
N ALA A 206 12.12 10.48 17.45
CA ALA A 206 13.01 9.86 16.47
C ALA A 206 13.16 10.72 15.19
N VAL A 207 12.07 11.34 14.71
CA VAL A 207 12.11 12.27 13.57
C VAL A 207 13.12 13.39 13.80
N ASN A 208 13.12 14.02 14.97
CA ASN A 208 14.08 15.07 15.31
C ASN A 208 15.49 14.51 15.56
N THR A 209 15.60 13.42 16.32
CA THR A 209 16.90 12.86 16.72
C THR A 209 17.72 12.38 15.52
N HIS A 210 17.07 11.78 14.54
CA HIS A 210 17.73 11.21 13.36
C HIS A 210 17.67 12.12 12.14
N GLY A 211 17.12 13.33 12.27
CA GLY A 211 17.09 14.31 11.19
C GLY A 211 16.28 13.84 9.99
N VAL A 212 15.10 13.27 10.23
CA VAL A 212 14.23 12.76 9.16
C VAL A 212 13.90 13.85 8.15
N THR A 213 14.01 13.51 6.87
CA THR A 213 13.81 14.44 5.74
C THR A 213 12.52 14.21 4.99
N SER A 214 11.98 12.99 5.04
CA SER A 214 10.76 12.61 4.32
C SER A 214 9.83 11.75 5.17
N LEU A 215 8.50 11.95 5.01
CA LEU A 215 7.46 11.14 5.65
C LEU A 215 6.46 10.63 4.63
N ALA A 216 6.12 9.35 4.76
CA ALA A 216 5.10 8.70 3.95
C ALA A 216 3.80 8.52 4.76
N GLY A 217 2.66 8.87 4.19
CA GLY A 217 1.37 8.76 4.87
C GLY A 217 0.24 8.29 3.97
N VAL A 218 -0.72 7.60 4.58
CA VAL A 218 -2.03 7.29 3.99
C VAL A 218 -3.04 8.39 4.37
N PRO A 219 -4.21 8.49 3.71
CA PRO A 219 -5.19 9.55 4.01
C PRO A 219 -5.52 9.70 5.50
N TYR A 220 -5.67 8.60 6.22
CA TYR A 220 -5.92 8.60 7.66
C TYR A 220 -4.82 9.35 8.45
N HIS A 221 -3.55 9.17 8.10
CA HIS A 221 -2.45 9.89 8.75
C HIS A 221 -2.59 11.41 8.59
N TYR A 222 -2.94 11.88 7.40
CA TYR A 222 -3.13 13.32 7.12
C TYR A 222 -4.33 13.89 7.86
N GLU A 223 -5.44 13.14 7.99
CA GLU A 223 -6.57 13.52 8.83
C GLU A 223 -6.15 13.71 10.29
N MET A 224 -5.38 12.75 10.82
CA MET A 224 -4.88 12.81 12.20
C MET A 224 -3.86 13.93 12.40
N LEU A 225 -2.92 14.11 11.47
CA LEU A 225 -1.96 15.21 11.52
C LEU A 225 -2.63 16.58 11.49
N ARG A 226 -3.72 16.74 10.72
CA ARG A 226 -4.54 17.96 10.75
C ARG A 226 -5.16 18.17 12.12
N ARG A 227 -5.79 17.13 12.70
CA ARG A 227 -6.40 17.20 14.05
C ARG A 227 -5.38 17.55 15.13
N LEU A 228 -4.17 17.01 15.03
CA LEU A 228 -3.04 17.28 15.92
C LEU A 228 -2.35 18.62 15.64
N LYS A 229 -2.84 19.40 14.66
CA LYS A 229 -2.27 20.69 14.25
C LYS A 229 -0.79 20.58 13.91
N PHE A 230 -0.46 19.55 13.10
CA PHE A 230 0.91 19.33 12.61
C PHE A 230 1.50 20.61 12.03
N ASP A 231 2.71 20.95 12.49
CA ASP A 231 3.44 22.12 12.06
C ASP A 231 4.85 21.67 11.61
N PRO A 232 5.14 21.68 10.28
CA PRO A 232 6.44 21.25 9.77
C PRO A 232 7.62 22.13 10.24
N ALA A 233 7.37 23.36 10.67
CA ALA A 233 8.42 24.24 11.20
C ALA A 233 9.08 23.69 12.49
N LYS A 234 8.41 22.76 13.19
CA LYS A 234 8.97 22.04 14.35
C LYS A 234 9.98 20.95 13.98
N TYR A 235 10.09 20.61 12.70
CA TYR A 235 10.93 19.54 12.16
C TYR A 235 11.83 20.12 11.04
N PRO A 236 12.90 20.80 11.37
CA PRO A 236 13.65 21.65 10.42
C PRO A 236 14.35 20.86 9.31
N THR A 237 14.52 19.54 9.48
CA THR A 237 15.09 18.66 8.45
C THR A 237 14.04 18.12 7.49
N LEU A 238 12.74 18.19 7.85
CA LEU A 238 11.65 17.62 7.07
C LEU A 238 11.39 18.45 5.80
N ARG A 239 11.63 17.83 4.66
CA ARG A 239 11.55 18.47 3.32
C ARG A 239 10.44 17.91 2.47
N THR A 240 10.02 16.66 2.71
CA THR A 240 9.11 15.92 1.82
C THR A 240 8.02 15.22 2.60
N LEU A 241 6.78 15.42 2.17
CA LEU A 241 5.65 14.59 2.56
C LEU A 241 5.11 13.87 1.33
N THR A 242 4.75 12.60 1.47
CA THR A 242 4.18 11.80 0.38
C THR A 242 2.88 11.14 0.81
N GLN A 243 1.89 11.13 -0.06
CA GLN A 243 0.59 10.54 0.15
C GLN A 243 0.27 9.48 -0.91
N ALA A 244 -0.14 8.30 -0.47
CA ALA A 244 -0.69 7.24 -1.32
C ALA A 244 -1.61 6.31 -0.52
N GLY A 245 -2.08 5.23 -1.14
CA GLY A 245 -2.86 4.18 -0.47
C GLY A 245 -4.35 4.44 -0.35
N GLY A 246 -4.82 5.59 -0.80
CA GLY A 246 -6.22 6.00 -0.86
C GLY A 246 -6.34 7.42 -1.39
N ARG A 247 -7.58 7.83 -1.68
CA ARG A 247 -7.83 9.20 -2.13
C ARG A 247 -7.84 10.15 -0.94
N LEU A 248 -6.92 11.12 -0.94
CA LEU A 248 -6.91 12.22 0.01
C LEU A 248 -7.86 13.32 -0.47
N ARG A 249 -8.55 14.00 0.46
CA ARG A 249 -9.42 15.14 0.15
C ARG A 249 -8.61 16.32 -0.38
N GLU A 250 -9.16 17.05 -1.34
CA GLU A 250 -8.46 18.16 -1.99
C GLU A 250 -8.09 19.27 -0.99
N GLU A 251 -8.96 19.55 0.00
CA GLU A 251 -8.68 20.54 1.03
C GLU A 251 -7.44 20.17 1.87
N LEU A 252 -7.24 18.88 2.15
CA LEU A 252 -6.05 18.41 2.86
C LEU A 252 -4.80 18.49 1.97
N ILE A 253 -4.94 18.19 0.68
CA ILE A 253 -3.83 18.33 -0.26
C ILE A 253 -3.37 19.79 -0.29
N VAL A 254 -4.31 20.73 -0.42
CA VAL A 254 -4.02 22.18 -0.44
C VAL A 254 -3.41 22.64 0.88
N ASP A 255 -3.99 22.21 2.04
CA ASP A 255 -3.50 22.58 3.36
C ASP A 255 -2.07 22.09 3.61
N PHE A 256 -1.78 20.80 3.34
CA PHE A 256 -0.45 20.23 3.55
C PHE A 256 0.58 20.75 2.55
N ASP A 257 0.21 20.99 1.29
CA ASP A 257 1.08 21.65 0.32
C ASP A 257 1.46 23.05 0.79
N ALA A 258 0.49 23.86 1.25
CA ALA A 258 0.73 25.20 1.77
C ALA A 258 1.67 25.18 2.98
N ARG A 259 1.44 24.26 3.95
CA ARG A 259 2.31 24.11 5.12
C ARG A 259 3.74 23.74 4.74
N MET A 260 3.90 22.79 3.81
CA MET A 260 5.24 22.38 3.36
C MET A 260 5.94 23.48 2.58
N ARG A 261 5.26 24.18 1.67
CA ARG A 261 5.83 25.32 0.95
C ARG A 261 6.29 26.45 1.88
N ALA A 262 5.58 26.68 2.99
CA ALA A 262 5.95 27.70 3.98
C ALA A 262 7.32 27.46 4.64
N VAL A 263 7.79 26.19 4.64
CA VAL A 263 9.11 25.80 5.15
C VAL A 263 10.09 25.39 4.04
N GLY A 264 9.75 25.66 2.76
CA GLY A 264 10.58 25.28 1.61
C GLY A 264 10.52 23.79 1.26
N GLY A 265 9.57 23.06 1.82
CA GLY A 265 9.34 21.65 1.57
C GLY A 265 8.38 21.37 0.41
N ARG A 266 8.08 20.08 0.18
CA ARG A 266 7.26 19.56 -0.93
C ARG A 266 6.24 18.56 -0.43
N PHE A 267 5.08 18.52 -1.10
CA PHE A 267 4.04 17.54 -0.88
C PHE A 267 3.74 16.80 -2.19
N TYR A 268 3.72 15.45 -2.15
CA TYR A 268 3.48 14.62 -3.32
C TYR A 268 2.23 13.77 -3.14
N VAL A 269 1.36 13.80 -4.15
CA VAL A 269 0.23 12.87 -4.28
C VAL A 269 0.61 11.77 -5.24
N MET A 270 0.32 10.53 -4.86
CA MET A 270 0.79 9.36 -5.59
C MET A 270 -0.31 8.29 -5.69
N TYR A 271 -0.27 7.50 -6.77
CA TYR A 271 -1.20 6.39 -6.97
C TYR A 271 -0.44 5.11 -7.32
N GLY A 272 -1.04 4.00 -6.92
CA GLY A 272 -0.54 2.68 -7.25
C GLY A 272 -1.31 1.57 -6.55
N GLN A 273 -0.96 0.34 -6.89
CA GLN A 273 -1.52 -0.87 -6.28
C GLN A 273 -0.45 -1.94 -6.18
N THR A 274 -0.67 -2.94 -5.31
CA THR A 274 0.31 -4.01 -5.05
C THR A 274 0.73 -4.72 -6.34
N GLU A 275 -0.18 -4.85 -7.29
CA GLU A 275 0.00 -5.45 -8.62
C GLU A 275 0.99 -4.68 -9.53
N ALA A 276 1.46 -3.51 -9.08
CA ALA A 276 2.48 -2.70 -9.77
C ALA A 276 3.66 -2.31 -8.87
N ALA A 277 3.99 -3.05 -7.83
CA ALA A 277 5.18 -3.07 -6.97
C ALA A 277 5.56 -1.80 -6.16
N PRO A 278 4.71 -0.89 -5.64
CA PRO A 278 3.30 -0.65 -5.97
C PRO A 278 3.04 0.59 -6.82
N ARG A 279 4.05 1.45 -7.10
CA ARG A 279 3.84 2.81 -7.60
C ARG A 279 3.64 2.84 -9.10
N MET A 280 2.62 3.61 -9.54
CA MET A 280 2.34 3.85 -10.96
C MET A 280 2.44 5.32 -11.32
N THR A 281 2.08 6.23 -10.40
CA THR A 281 2.16 7.68 -10.65
C THR A 281 2.74 8.44 -9.47
N THR A 282 3.25 9.63 -9.76
CA THR A 282 3.54 10.67 -8.77
C THR A 282 3.16 12.01 -9.37
N LEU A 283 2.28 12.77 -8.70
CA LEU A 283 1.97 14.14 -9.08
C LEU A 283 3.12 15.04 -8.59
N PRO A 284 3.89 15.69 -9.50
CA PRO A 284 4.96 16.57 -9.12
C PRO A 284 4.46 17.69 -8.21
N ALA A 285 5.20 18.01 -7.15
CA ALA A 285 4.79 18.98 -6.13
C ALA A 285 4.50 20.37 -6.72
N GLU A 286 5.25 20.79 -7.72
CA GLU A 286 5.05 22.06 -8.44
C GLU A 286 3.78 22.10 -9.28
N ARG A 287 3.20 20.93 -9.61
CA ARG A 287 1.99 20.78 -10.42
C ARG A 287 0.71 20.61 -9.59
N LEU A 288 0.81 20.54 -8.26
CA LEU A 288 -0.36 20.34 -7.38
C LEU A 288 -1.42 21.42 -7.56
N ALA A 289 -1.00 22.69 -7.70
CA ALA A 289 -1.94 23.82 -7.80
C ALA A 289 -2.68 23.89 -9.15
N ASP A 290 -2.05 23.46 -10.24
CA ASP A 290 -2.64 23.52 -11.60
C ASP A 290 -3.25 22.18 -12.06
N LYS A 291 -3.05 21.09 -11.29
CA LYS A 291 -3.61 19.76 -11.56
C LYS A 291 -4.41 19.19 -10.36
N PRO A 292 -5.37 19.97 -9.80
CA PRO A 292 -6.16 19.51 -8.65
C PRO A 292 -6.88 18.18 -8.97
N GLY A 293 -6.87 17.26 -8.00
CA GLY A 293 -7.52 15.94 -8.13
C GLY A 293 -6.79 14.92 -9.01
N SER A 294 -5.69 15.29 -9.66
CA SER A 294 -4.86 14.36 -10.44
C SER A 294 -4.04 13.44 -9.54
N ALA A 295 -3.83 12.21 -10.01
CA ALA A 295 -2.87 11.26 -9.42
C ALA A 295 -1.45 11.44 -10.00
N GLY A 296 -1.26 12.28 -11.01
CA GLY A 296 0.00 12.53 -11.69
C GLY A 296 0.21 11.76 -12.99
N PRO A 297 1.34 11.98 -13.67
CA PRO A 297 1.77 11.20 -14.83
C PRO A 297 2.32 9.84 -14.39
N ALA A 298 2.50 8.92 -15.35
CA ALA A 298 3.15 7.65 -15.12
C ALA A 298 4.60 7.85 -14.63
N LEU A 299 5.08 6.91 -13.81
CA LEU A 299 6.50 6.84 -13.47
C LEU A 299 7.37 6.60 -14.71
N PRO A 300 8.67 6.93 -14.65
CA PRO A 300 9.62 6.59 -15.70
C PRO A 300 9.56 5.11 -16.08
N GLY A 301 9.49 4.82 -17.38
CA GLY A 301 9.31 3.47 -17.90
C GLY A 301 7.88 2.97 -17.93
N GLY A 302 6.91 3.72 -17.35
CA GLY A 302 5.50 3.41 -17.37
C GLY A 302 4.70 4.23 -18.38
N SER A 303 3.48 3.75 -18.69
CA SER A 303 2.51 4.48 -19.51
C SER A 303 1.09 4.07 -19.16
N PHE A 304 0.12 4.96 -19.48
CA PHE A 304 -1.30 4.69 -19.31
C PHE A 304 -2.06 4.77 -20.61
N SER A 305 -3.08 3.95 -20.73
CA SER A 305 -4.20 4.09 -21.66
C SER A 305 -5.50 3.88 -20.90
N VAL A 306 -6.60 4.21 -21.54
CA VAL A 306 -7.94 3.98 -21.00
C VAL A 306 -8.68 3.02 -21.93
N ARG A 307 -9.22 1.93 -21.37
CA ARG A 307 -10.01 0.92 -22.08
C ARG A 307 -11.48 1.29 -22.00
N ARG A 308 -12.12 1.41 -23.17
CA ARG A 308 -13.54 1.69 -23.31
C ARG A 308 -14.38 0.41 -23.12
N ASP A 309 -15.70 0.58 -23.04
CA ASP A 309 -16.65 -0.54 -22.94
C ASP A 309 -16.63 -1.48 -24.17
N ASP A 310 -16.22 -0.97 -25.34
CA ASP A 310 -16.04 -1.78 -26.56
C ASP A 310 -14.72 -2.56 -26.60
N GLY A 311 -13.90 -2.45 -25.54
CA GLY A 311 -12.60 -3.08 -25.43
C GLY A 311 -11.44 -2.32 -26.11
N SER A 312 -11.72 -1.26 -26.86
CA SER A 312 -10.68 -0.43 -27.49
C SER A 312 -9.94 0.41 -26.45
N GLU A 313 -8.64 0.63 -26.65
CA GLU A 313 -7.84 1.50 -25.79
C GLU A 313 -7.55 2.84 -26.46
N THR A 314 -7.45 3.88 -25.63
CA THR A 314 -7.17 5.24 -26.08
C THR A 314 -6.35 6.02 -25.06
N THR A 315 -5.57 6.99 -25.54
CA THR A 315 -4.90 8.02 -24.74
C THR A 315 -5.54 9.40 -24.95
N HIS A 316 -6.65 9.47 -25.72
CA HIS A 316 -7.33 10.75 -25.96
C HIS A 316 -7.83 11.36 -24.64
N PRO A 317 -7.64 12.68 -24.46
CA PRO A 317 -8.00 13.35 -23.22
C PRO A 317 -9.49 13.21 -22.87
N LYS A 318 -9.77 13.12 -21.55
CA LYS A 318 -11.13 13.15 -20.97
C LYS A 318 -12.05 12.00 -21.40
N ILE A 319 -11.53 10.95 -22.02
CA ILE A 319 -12.28 9.71 -22.25
C ILE A 319 -12.20 8.89 -20.97
N VAL A 320 -13.33 8.63 -20.35
CA VAL A 320 -13.43 7.80 -19.13
C VAL A 320 -13.54 6.33 -19.52
N GLY A 321 -12.82 5.47 -18.79
CA GLY A 321 -12.87 4.02 -18.92
C GLY A 321 -11.96 3.35 -17.92
N GLU A 322 -11.73 2.04 -18.08
CA GLU A 322 -10.79 1.31 -17.22
C GLU A 322 -9.36 1.77 -17.50
N VAL A 323 -8.65 2.15 -16.42
CA VAL A 323 -7.25 2.53 -16.51
C VAL A 323 -6.40 1.28 -16.75
N VAL A 324 -5.62 1.28 -17.83
CA VAL A 324 -4.64 0.23 -18.15
C VAL A 324 -3.24 0.82 -18.00
N TYR A 325 -2.44 0.18 -17.16
CA TYR A 325 -1.05 0.55 -16.92
C TYR A 325 -0.10 -0.41 -17.64
N ARG A 326 1.00 0.12 -18.18
CA ARG A 326 2.10 -0.66 -18.74
C ARG A 326 3.39 -0.21 -18.12
N GLY A 327 4.22 -1.15 -17.67
CA GLY A 327 5.50 -0.85 -17.06
C GLY A 327 6.26 -2.08 -16.59
N PRO A 328 7.57 -1.97 -16.36
CA PRO A 328 8.43 -3.07 -15.93
C PRO A 328 8.13 -3.52 -14.49
N ASN A 329 7.39 -2.72 -13.74
CA ASN A 329 7.00 -2.98 -12.36
C ASN A 329 5.65 -3.71 -12.21
N VAL A 330 5.01 -4.11 -13.32
CA VAL A 330 3.80 -4.93 -13.29
C VAL A 330 4.12 -6.33 -12.75
N MET A 331 3.21 -6.88 -11.97
CA MET A 331 3.32 -8.21 -11.40
C MET A 331 3.44 -9.31 -12.46
N MET A 332 4.00 -10.45 -12.06
CA MET A 332 3.99 -11.67 -12.88
C MET A 332 2.60 -12.34 -12.93
N GLY A 333 1.73 -12.06 -11.97
CA GLY A 333 0.39 -12.64 -11.82
C GLY A 333 0.04 -12.86 -10.35
N TYR A 334 -1.05 -13.58 -10.13
CA TYR A 334 -1.44 -14.03 -8.78
C TYR A 334 -1.02 -15.48 -8.57
N ALA A 335 -0.75 -15.84 -7.31
CA ALA A 335 -0.75 -17.21 -6.87
C ALA A 335 -1.96 -17.45 -5.98
N ASP A 336 -2.75 -18.46 -6.30
CA ASP A 336 -3.88 -18.92 -5.49
C ASP A 336 -3.45 -20.03 -4.52
N ASP A 337 -2.44 -20.82 -4.90
CA ASP A 337 -1.83 -21.91 -4.13
C ASP A 337 -0.36 -22.11 -4.53
N GLU A 338 0.28 -23.18 -4.01
CA GLU A 338 1.68 -23.48 -4.30
C GLU A 338 1.98 -23.70 -5.78
N SER A 339 1.04 -24.22 -6.58
CA SER A 339 1.27 -24.48 -8.00
C SER A 339 1.49 -23.19 -8.80
N GLY A 340 0.80 -22.12 -8.41
CA GLY A 340 0.96 -20.80 -9.02
C GLY A 340 2.33 -20.16 -8.79
N LEU A 341 3.14 -20.65 -7.84
CA LEU A 341 4.48 -20.11 -7.56
C LEU A 341 5.47 -20.40 -8.70
N ALA A 342 5.27 -21.47 -9.45
CA ALA A 342 6.13 -21.86 -10.57
C ALA A 342 5.77 -21.19 -11.89
N ASN A 343 4.62 -20.51 -11.98
CA ASN A 343 4.19 -19.85 -13.22
C ASN A 343 5.14 -18.70 -13.59
N GLY A 344 5.40 -18.54 -14.88
CA GLY A 344 6.10 -17.37 -15.43
C GLY A 344 5.27 -16.08 -15.34
N ASP A 345 5.71 -15.08 -16.11
CA ASP A 345 4.97 -13.82 -16.25
C ASP A 345 3.72 -14.02 -17.12
N GLU A 346 2.56 -13.87 -16.51
CA GLU A 346 1.23 -14.01 -17.14
C GLU A 346 0.69 -12.64 -17.62
N TYR A 347 1.29 -11.54 -17.19
CA TYR A 347 0.81 -10.18 -17.45
C TYR A 347 1.59 -9.45 -18.54
N GLY A 348 2.84 -9.86 -18.81
CA GLY A 348 3.66 -9.26 -19.87
C GLY A 348 3.83 -7.75 -19.72
N GLY A 349 3.91 -7.25 -18.50
CA GLY A 349 4.04 -5.83 -18.22
C GLY A 349 2.77 -5.00 -18.44
N VAL A 350 1.57 -5.61 -18.60
CA VAL A 350 0.29 -4.91 -18.84
C VAL A 350 -0.69 -5.21 -17.71
N LEU A 351 -1.16 -4.18 -17.04
CA LEU A 351 -2.10 -4.28 -15.92
C LEU A 351 -3.40 -3.53 -16.21
N ALA A 352 -4.50 -4.27 -16.33
CA ALA A 352 -5.84 -3.72 -16.22
C ALA A 352 -6.12 -3.48 -14.72
N THR A 353 -6.15 -2.20 -14.31
CA THR A 353 -6.10 -1.84 -12.90
C THR A 353 -7.40 -2.11 -12.13
N GLY A 354 -8.51 -2.24 -12.85
CA GLY A 354 -9.85 -2.27 -12.26
C GLY A 354 -10.30 -0.92 -11.70
N ASP A 355 -9.49 0.14 -11.85
CA ASP A 355 -9.85 1.51 -11.51
C ASP A 355 -10.38 2.22 -12.78
N LEU A 356 -11.37 3.09 -12.60
CA LEU A 356 -11.90 3.96 -13.66
C LEU A 356 -11.20 5.32 -13.62
N GLY A 357 -10.95 5.89 -14.78
CA GLY A 357 -10.30 7.19 -14.87
C GLY A 357 -10.19 7.71 -16.29
N TYR A 358 -9.51 8.83 -16.44
CA TYR A 358 -9.19 9.45 -17.72
C TYR A 358 -7.82 10.14 -17.66
N LEU A 359 -7.25 10.38 -18.82
CA LEU A 359 -6.05 11.21 -18.96
C LEU A 359 -6.45 12.63 -19.38
N ASP A 360 -5.74 13.65 -18.93
CA ASP A 360 -5.86 14.98 -19.50
C ASP A 360 -4.95 15.16 -20.75
N ALA A 361 -4.94 16.38 -21.32
CA ALA A 361 -4.17 16.67 -22.53
C ALA A 361 -2.64 16.59 -22.30
N ASP A 362 -2.18 16.69 -21.05
CA ASP A 362 -0.77 16.60 -20.66
C ASP A 362 -0.39 15.17 -20.20
N GLY A 363 -1.32 14.21 -20.27
CA GLY A 363 -1.12 12.82 -19.87
C GLY A 363 -1.22 12.57 -18.35
N PHE A 364 -1.77 13.51 -17.58
CA PHE A 364 -2.01 13.34 -16.16
C PHE A 364 -3.25 12.48 -15.92
N LEU A 365 -3.13 11.50 -15.02
CA LEU A 365 -4.22 10.58 -14.67
C LEU A 365 -5.17 11.19 -13.64
N TYR A 366 -6.46 11.04 -13.90
CA TYR A 366 -7.55 11.37 -12.96
C TYR A 366 -8.37 10.11 -12.71
N LEU A 367 -8.46 9.68 -11.45
CA LEU A 367 -9.25 8.52 -11.04
C LEU A 367 -10.67 8.96 -10.70
N THR A 368 -11.66 8.24 -11.24
CA THR A 368 -13.09 8.54 -11.04
C THR A 368 -13.82 7.49 -10.20
N GLY A 369 -13.27 6.27 -10.04
CA GLY A 369 -13.89 5.21 -9.25
C GLY A 369 -13.27 3.84 -9.49
N ARG A 370 -13.99 2.77 -9.12
CA ARG A 370 -13.56 1.37 -9.29
C ARG A 370 -14.62 0.52 -9.97
N LEU A 371 -14.20 -0.34 -10.91
CA LEU A 371 -15.08 -1.28 -11.61
C LEU A 371 -15.83 -2.25 -10.67
N LYS A 372 -15.17 -2.68 -9.59
CA LYS A 372 -15.73 -3.66 -8.63
C LYS A 372 -16.42 -3.03 -7.43
N ARG A 373 -16.32 -1.71 -7.21
CA ARG A 373 -17.01 -0.99 -6.14
C ARG A 373 -18.31 -0.35 -6.66
N ILE A 374 -19.19 -1.21 -7.16
CA ILE A 374 -20.50 -0.83 -7.68
C ILE A 374 -21.57 -1.43 -6.79
N GLY A 375 -22.45 -0.59 -6.27
CA GLY A 375 -23.72 -0.99 -5.67
C GLY A 375 -24.87 -0.91 -6.68
N LYS A 376 -26.02 -1.40 -6.26
CA LYS A 376 -27.29 -1.19 -6.97
C LYS A 376 -28.26 -0.42 -6.07
N VAL A 377 -28.96 0.54 -6.64
CA VAL A 377 -30.06 1.26 -5.97
C VAL A 377 -31.23 1.32 -6.93
N PHE A 378 -32.28 0.58 -6.61
CA PHE A 378 -33.46 0.42 -7.48
C PHE A 378 -33.11 0.00 -8.91
N GLY A 379 -32.18 -0.98 -9.03
CA GLY A 379 -31.70 -1.49 -10.31
C GLY A 379 -30.63 -0.62 -10.98
N ASN A 380 -30.45 0.63 -10.56
CA ASN A 380 -29.40 1.52 -11.09
C ASN A 380 -28.04 1.16 -10.51
N ARG A 381 -27.02 1.07 -11.37
CA ARG A 381 -25.63 0.91 -10.94
C ARG A 381 -25.11 2.24 -10.39
N VAL A 382 -24.57 2.21 -9.18
CA VAL A 382 -23.97 3.38 -8.49
C VAL A 382 -22.57 3.05 -8.03
N SER A 383 -21.63 3.95 -8.25
CA SER A 383 -20.27 3.84 -7.69
C SER A 383 -20.32 4.12 -6.20
N LEU A 384 -19.86 3.19 -5.38
CA LEU A 384 -19.81 3.38 -3.92
C LEU A 384 -18.82 4.47 -3.55
N ASP A 385 -17.72 4.61 -4.30
CA ASP A 385 -16.73 5.68 -4.11
C ASP A 385 -17.35 7.07 -4.38
N ASP A 386 -18.19 7.18 -5.42
CA ASP A 386 -18.89 8.43 -5.73
C ASP A 386 -19.94 8.80 -4.68
N LEU A 387 -20.61 7.79 -4.08
CA LEU A 387 -21.54 8.01 -2.97
C LEU A 387 -20.80 8.57 -1.74
N GLU A 388 -19.67 7.97 -1.37
CA GLU A 388 -18.84 8.47 -0.28
C GLU A 388 -18.37 9.90 -0.54
N GLN A 389 -17.96 10.20 -1.76
CA GLN A 389 -17.54 11.54 -2.16
C GLN A 389 -18.72 12.52 -2.12
N ALA A 390 -19.90 12.10 -2.59
CA ALA A 390 -21.09 12.94 -2.60
C ALA A 390 -21.53 13.34 -1.19
N VAL A 391 -21.48 12.40 -0.22
CA VAL A 391 -21.77 12.68 1.19
C VAL A 391 -20.79 13.69 1.78
N ARG A 392 -19.49 13.49 1.53
CA ARG A 392 -18.45 14.43 1.99
C ARG A 392 -18.62 15.83 1.39
N ALA A 393 -18.93 15.91 0.09
CA ALA A 393 -19.13 17.18 -0.62
C ALA A 393 -20.42 17.92 -0.23
N ALA A 394 -21.38 17.23 0.37
CA ALA A 394 -22.63 17.85 0.83
C ALA A 394 -22.46 18.68 2.12
N GLU A 395 -21.25 18.69 2.72
CA GLU A 395 -20.92 19.49 3.92
C GLU A 395 -21.89 19.29 5.12
N VAL A 396 -22.49 18.10 5.20
CA VAL A 396 -23.44 17.75 6.27
C VAL A 396 -22.77 17.38 7.60
N GLY A 397 -21.46 17.63 7.75
CA GLY A 397 -20.71 17.33 8.97
C GLY A 397 -20.17 15.91 9.06
N ILE A 398 -20.08 15.19 7.93
CA ILE A 398 -19.48 13.85 7.84
C ILE A 398 -18.14 13.95 7.12
N ASP A 399 -17.06 13.69 7.85
CA ASP A 399 -15.70 13.64 7.31
C ASP A 399 -15.30 12.24 6.82
N VAL A 400 -15.67 11.21 7.58
CA VAL A 400 -15.35 9.82 7.27
C VAL A 400 -16.65 9.05 7.03
N VAL A 401 -16.77 8.47 5.83
CA VAL A 401 -17.91 7.66 5.43
C VAL A 401 -17.44 6.48 4.58
N ALA A 402 -18.05 5.32 4.79
CA ALA A 402 -17.78 4.09 4.06
C ALA A 402 -19.08 3.49 3.50
N ALA A 403 -19.16 3.30 2.19
CA ALA A 403 -20.32 2.74 1.50
C ALA A 403 -20.11 1.26 1.19
N VAL A 404 -21.10 0.42 1.49
CA VAL A 404 -21.13 -1.00 1.18
C VAL A 404 -22.43 -1.39 0.50
N PRO A 405 -22.41 -2.37 -0.43
CA PRO A 405 -23.62 -2.78 -1.14
C PRO A 405 -24.52 -3.64 -0.24
N ALA A 406 -25.83 -3.44 -0.32
CA ALA A 406 -26.83 -4.20 0.43
C ALA A 406 -28.01 -4.61 -0.45
N GLY A 407 -27.75 -5.54 -1.38
CA GLY A 407 -28.74 -5.94 -2.38
C GLY A 407 -29.07 -4.82 -3.36
N ASP A 408 -30.31 -4.33 -3.34
CA ASP A 408 -30.77 -3.21 -4.20
C ASP A 408 -30.78 -1.85 -3.46
N LYS A 409 -29.93 -1.74 -2.41
CA LYS A 409 -29.68 -0.54 -1.62
C LYS A 409 -28.19 -0.42 -1.32
N VAL A 410 -27.80 0.72 -0.81
CA VAL A 410 -26.45 0.94 -0.28
C VAL A 410 -26.54 1.36 1.18
N VAL A 411 -25.73 0.72 2.03
CA VAL A 411 -25.51 1.14 3.41
C VAL A 411 -24.26 2.04 3.45
N LEU A 412 -24.37 3.20 4.10
CA LEU A 412 -23.26 4.12 4.33
C LEU A 412 -23.03 4.26 5.82
N PHE A 413 -21.86 3.92 6.30
CA PHE A 413 -21.44 4.11 7.68
C PHE A 413 -20.75 5.47 7.84
N ALA A 414 -21.36 6.36 8.63
CA ALA A 414 -20.88 7.73 8.86
C ALA A 414 -20.28 7.88 10.25
N GLU A 415 -18.96 8.12 10.32
CA GLU A 415 -18.23 8.21 11.59
C GLU A 415 -18.63 9.48 12.37
N GLY A 416 -18.97 9.32 13.64
CA GLY A 416 -19.32 10.40 14.54
C GLY A 416 -20.60 11.16 14.20
N ALA A 417 -21.38 10.68 13.21
CA ALA A 417 -22.66 11.29 12.84
C ALA A 417 -23.77 10.95 13.83
N ASP A 418 -24.74 11.83 13.98
CA ASP A 418 -26.00 11.54 14.65
C ASP A 418 -27.10 11.16 13.63
N SER A 419 -28.30 10.83 14.15
CA SER A 419 -29.42 10.42 13.29
C SER A 419 -29.96 11.55 12.39
N LEU A 420 -29.74 12.81 12.72
CA LEU A 420 -30.16 13.95 11.90
C LEU A 420 -29.19 14.14 10.74
N ILE A 421 -27.90 14.13 11.04
CA ILE A 421 -26.80 14.18 10.04
C ILE A 421 -26.94 13.03 9.04
N CYS A 422 -27.23 11.81 9.51
CA CYS A 422 -27.46 10.65 8.63
C CYS A 422 -28.64 10.85 7.67
N LYS A 423 -29.74 11.46 8.13
CA LYS A 423 -30.90 11.80 7.28
C LYS A 423 -30.58 12.87 6.24
N ASP A 424 -29.79 13.87 6.63
CA ASP A 424 -29.38 14.95 5.73
C ASP A 424 -28.44 14.39 4.64
N ALA A 425 -27.53 13.49 4.99
CA ALA A 425 -26.69 12.79 4.03
C ALA A 425 -27.49 11.94 3.02
N ALA A 426 -28.47 11.16 3.49
CA ALA A 426 -29.34 10.39 2.64
C ALA A 426 -30.17 11.27 1.69
N ARG A 427 -30.62 12.44 2.16
CA ARG A 427 -31.31 13.42 1.32
C ARG A 427 -30.41 14.01 0.26
N ALA A 428 -29.20 14.41 0.61
CA ALA A 428 -28.22 14.95 -0.33
C ALA A 428 -27.89 13.95 -1.45
N LEU A 429 -27.74 12.65 -1.11
CA LEU A 429 -27.57 11.59 -2.12
C LEU A 429 -28.79 11.44 -3.02
N SER A 430 -30.00 11.48 -2.45
CA SER A 430 -31.26 11.39 -3.17
C SER A 430 -31.40 12.52 -4.20
N GLU A 431 -31.13 13.75 -3.80
CA GLU A 431 -31.19 14.95 -4.65
C GLU A 431 -30.16 14.90 -5.78
N ARG A 432 -28.92 14.53 -5.46
CA ARG A 432 -27.82 14.46 -6.43
C ARG A 432 -28.01 13.37 -7.48
N LEU A 433 -28.56 12.22 -7.09
CA LEU A 433 -28.70 11.05 -7.97
C LEU A 433 -30.10 10.92 -8.56
N HIS A 434 -31.04 11.77 -8.15
CA HIS A 434 -32.47 11.69 -8.53
C HIS A 434 -33.08 10.30 -8.22
N LEU A 435 -32.67 9.68 -7.10
CA LEU A 435 -33.14 8.42 -6.58
C LEU A 435 -33.83 8.65 -5.23
N HIS A 436 -34.80 7.79 -4.90
CA HIS A 436 -35.51 7.92 -3.64
C HIS A 436 -34.58 7.65 -2.44
N THR A 437 -34.75 8.39 -1.35
CA THR A 437 -33.90 8.32 -0.13
C THR A 437 -33.82 6.92 0.48
N SER A 438 -34.88 6.10 0.36
CA SER A 438 -34.89 4.72 0.88
C SER A 438 -33.89 3.76 0.21
N GLY A 439 -33.23 4.19 -0.86
CA GLY A 439 -32.10 3.48 -1.47
C GLY A 439 -30.79 3.65 -0.74
N PHE A 440 -30.71 4.64 0.18
CA PHE A 440 -29.50 4.99 0.93
C PHE A 440 -29.75 4.87 2.43
N ASP A 441 -29.20 3.81 3.04
CA ASP A 441 -29.29 3.58 4.48
C ASP A 441 -28.03 4.15 5.16
N VAL A 442 -28.10 5.39 5.62
CA VAL A 442 -26.95 6.03 6.30
C VAL A 442 -27.05 5.74 7.79
N ARG A 443 -26.01 5.06 8.32
CA ARG A 443 -25.94 4.63 9.72
C ARG A 443 -24.79 5.31 10.44
N PRO A 444 -25.00 5.76 11.69
CA PRO A 444 -23.91 6.24 12.51
C PRO A 444 -22.98 5.08 12.91
N ILE A 445 -21.69 5.36 12.95
CA ILE A 445 -20.68 4.48 13.52
C ILE A 445 -19.73 5.33 14.39
N GLU A 446 -19.28 4.79 15.51
CA GLU A 446 -18.34 5.49 16.38
C GLU A 446 -17.00 5.70 15.69
N THR A 447 -16.48 4.63 15.09
CA THR A 447 -15.22 4.65 14.32
C THR A 447 -15.33 3.69 13.15
N VAL A 448 -14.97 4.15 11.95
CA VAL A 448 -14.87 3.28 10.75
C VAL A 448 -13.68 2.36 10.93
N PRO A 449 -13.86 1.02 10.81
CA PRO A 449 -12.78 0.07 10.98
C PRO A 449 -11.72 0.24 9.89
N LEU A 450 -10.45 0.17 10.29
CA LEU A 450 -9.29 0.27 9.40
C LEU A 450 -8.48 -1.01 9.42
N LEU A 451 -7.88 -1.34 8.28
CA LEU A 451 -6.82 -2.34 8.15
C LEU A 451 -5.51 -1.79 8.75
N ALA A 452 -4.54 -2.66 9.03
CA ALA A 452 -3.20 -2.26 9.46
C ALA A 452 -2.50 -1.27 8.50
N SER A 453 -2.88 -1.30 7.22
CA SER A 453 -2.43 -0.34 6.18
C SER A 453 -3.07 1.05 6.29
N GLY A 454 -3.98 1.30 7.25
CA GLY A 454 -4.73 2.55 7.37
C GLY A 454 -5.87 2.73 6.34
N LYS A 455 -6.18 1.70 5.54
CA LYS A 455 -7.33 1.69 4.62
C LYS A 455 -8.59 1.24 5.34
N ILE A 456 -9.76 1.69 4.86
CA ILE A 456 -11.06 1.25 5.40
C ILE A 456 -11.21 -0.27 5.20
N ASP A 457 -11.61 -0.96 6.26
CA ASP A 457 -11.98 -2.37 6.23
C ASP A 457 -13.46 -2.53 5.85
N TYR A 458 -13.72 -2.47 4.56
CA TYR A 458 -15.08 -2.62 4.02
C TYR A 458 -15.70 -3.98 4.31
N ARG A 459 -14.90 -5.05 4.47
CA ARG A 459 -15.42 -6.39 4.78
C ARG A 459 -16.01 -6.45 6.16
N ARG A 460 -15.31 -5.86 7.13
CA ARG A 460 -15.81 -5.79 8.49
C ARG A 460 -17.13 -5.01 8.55
N LEU A 461 -17.28 -3.98 7.70
CA LEU A 461 -18.54 -3.25 7.56
C LEU A 461 -19.63 -4.08 6.87
N GLU A 462 -19.30 -4.78 5.78
CA GLU A 462 -20.23 -5.68 5.07
C GLU A 462 -20.75 -6.79 5.98
N ALA A 463 -19.92 -7.34 6.88
CA ALA A 463 -20.32 -8.37 7.82
C ALA A 463 -21.32 -7.88 8.90
N THR A 464 -21.59 -6.56 8.99
CA THR A 464 -22.55 -5.97 9.96
C THR A 464 -23.93 -5.69 9.35
N ILE A 465 -24.13 -5.95 8.06
CA ILE A 465 -25.39 -5.76 7.34
C ILE A 465 -26.00 -7.10 6.89
#